data_ad395d5ca58bc91dda6d40e1bc0af6c0
#
_entry.id   ad395d5ca58bc91dda6d40e1bc0af6c0
#
_cell.length_a   1.000
_cell.length_b   1.000
_cell.length_c   1.000
_cell.angle_alpha   90.00
_cell.angle_beta   90.00
_cell.angle_gamma   90.00
#
_symmetry.space_group_name_H-M   'P 1'
#
loop_
_entity.id
_entity.type
_entity.pdbx_description
1 polymer ?
#
loop_
_entity_poly.entity_id
_entity_poly.type
_entity_poly.pdbx_seq_one_letter_code
_entity_poly.pdbx_strand_id
1 'polypeptide(L)'
;MSVVRYQGTYSDARGQEVIAFLNDGKTLRTTIRGVEFSGPDFDGMSPVNGSIDLIGFTLNHGELCACLLAFNVPVPVIAQGSEVSGVLCVQLELGAPAPNGGIDRERLVIVLEYDEHRVASSGSSGGFFCDELADIERQLPESVYIKACINCSFSGYNPGGHGLYGGMMCFRNIKSEYLQVKSKRDFFSIVGRQDRFVQETYLCSEFSRRVPGIGYGR
;
A
#
# COMPACT_ATOMS: atom_id res chain seq x y z
N MET A 1 16.63 6.96 -2.46
CA MET A 1 15.64 6.45 -3.43
C MET A 1 15.13 7.62 -4.24
N SER A 2 14.78 7.44 -5.51
CA SER A 2 14.12 8.48 -6.29
C SER A 2 12.68 8.64 -5.80
N VAL A 3 12.19 9.89 -5.73
CA VAL A 3 10.79 10.16 -5.42
C VAL A 3 9.93 9.72 -6.59
N VAL A 4 8.92 8.91 -6.33
CA VAL A 4 7.92 8.47 -7.31
C VAL A 4 6.67 9.33 -7.16
N ARG A 5 6.05 9.69 -8.30
CA ARG A 5 4.85 10.51 -8.34
C ARG A 5 3.64 9.65 -8.74
N TYR A 6 2.62 9.62 -7.90
CA TYR A 6 1.33 9.01 -8.19
C TYR A 6 0.31 10.09 -8.53
N GLN A 7 -0.18 10.11 -9.75
CA GLN A 7 -1.25 11.02 -10.18
C GLN A 7 -2.58 10.53 -9.63
N GLY A 8 -3.42 11.46 -9.19
CA GLY A 8 -4.71 11.10 -8.63
C GLY A 8 -5.65 12.28 -8.42
N THR A 9 -6.69 12.02 -7.67
CA THR A 9 -7.71 13.00 -7.26
C THR A 9 -8.04 12.83 -5.78
N TYR A 10 -8.34 13.94 -5.16
CA TYR A 10 -9.00 14.04 -3.86
C TYR A 10 -10.43 14.49 -4.09
N SER A 11 -11.39 13.91 -3.39
CA SER A 11 -12.81 14.31 -3.45
C SER A 11 -13.43 14.31 -2.05
N ASP A 12 -14.17 15.34 -1.74
CA ASP A 12 -14.96 15.47 -0.51
C ASP A 12 -16.28 16.21 -0.79
N ALA A 13 -17.02 16.60 0.25
CA ALA A 13 -18.30 17.32 0.12
C ALA A 13 -18.17 18.68 -0.58
N ARG A 14 -16.98 19.25 -0.71
CA ARG A 14 -16.68 20.52 -1.39
C ARG A 14 -16.32 20.38 -2.86
N GLY A 15 -16.12 19.17 -3.33
CA GLY A 15 -15.80 18.86 -4.71
C GLY A 15 -14.50 18.07 -4.88
N GLN A 16 -14.05 18.01 -6.12
CA GLN A 16 -12.88 17.23 -6.52
C GLN A 16 -11.72 18.13 -6.93
N GLU A 17 -10.50 17.68 -6.62
CA GLU A 17 -9.25 18.31 -7.03
C GLU A 17 -8.27 17.26 -7.58
N VAL A 18 -7.53 17.63 -8.62
CA VAL A 18 -6.43 16.81 -9.14
C VAL A 18 -5.22 17.01 -8.23
N ILE A 19 -4.69 15.90 -7.73
CA ILE A 19 -3.55 15.88 -6.82
C ILE A 19 -2.45 14.96 -7.34
N ALA A 20 -1.30 14.98 -6.66
CA ALA A 20 -0.28 13.96 -6.83
C ALA A 20 0.34 13.62 -5.48
N PHE A 21 0.46 12.34 -5.19
CA PHE A 21 1.28 11.89 -4.08
C PHE A 21 2.75 11.80 -4.52
N LEU A 22 3.63 12.37 -3.71
CA LEU A 22 5.08 12.21 -3.81
C LEU A 22 5.50 11.15 -2.80
N ASN A 23 6.07 10.07 -3.28
CA ASN A 23 6.47 8.91 -2.48
C ASN A 23 7.98 8.74 -2.51
N ASP A 24 8.65 8.87 -1.38
CA ASP A 24 10.10 8.64 -1.23
C ASP A 24 10.45 7.20 -0.78
N GLY A 25 9.43 6.33 -0.70
CA GLY A 25 9.54 4.93 -0.24
C GLY A 25 9.36 4.75 1.26
N LYS A 26 9.11 5.84 2.01
CA LYS A 26 8.82 5.81 3.46
C LYS A 26 7.67 6.74 3.83
N THR A 27 7.58 7.87 3.15
CA THR A 27 6.64 8.94 3.44
C THR A 27 5.92 9.32 2.16
N LEU A 28 4.62 9.49 2.27
CA LEU A 28 3.76 10.05 1.24
C LEU A 28 3.54 11.52 1.54
N ARG A 29 3.54 12.36 0.51
CA ARG A 29 3.21 13.78 0.60
C ARG A 29 2.28 14.16 -0.54
N THR A 30 1.34 15.04 -0.26
CA THR A 30 0.46 15.62 -1.27
C THR A 30 0.06 17.03 -0.88
N THR A 31 -0.33 17.84 -1.85
CA THR A 31 -0.93 19.17 -1.61
C THR A 31 -2.37 19.10 -2.06
N ILE A 32 -3.30 19.49 -1.20
CA ILE A 32 -4.73 19.54 -1.44
C ILE A 32 -5.21 20.94 -1.08
N ARG A 33 -5.79 21.70 -2.02
CA ARG A 33 -6.27 23.08 -1.81
C ARG A 33 -5.23 23.98 -1.16
N GLY A 34 -3.96 23.83 -1.56
CA GLY A 34 -2.84 24.61 -1.03
C GLY A 34 -2.31 24.17 0.33
N VAL A 35 -2.90 23.15 0.97
CA VAL A 35 -2.42 22.56 2.23
C VAL A 35 -1.59 21.32 1.94
N GLU A 36 -0.37 21.26 2.49
CA GLU A 36 0.49 20.08 2.40
C GLU A 36 0.10 19.06 3.47
N PHE A 37 -0.12 17.81 3.04
CA PHE A 37 -0.34 16.65 3.88
C PHE A 37 0.80 15.66 3.74
N SER A 38 1.16 14.99 4.83
CA SER A 38 2.18 13.95 4.86
C SER A 38 1.79 12.83 5.80
N GLY A 39 2.16 11.59 5.45
CA GLY A 39 1.89 10.41 6.28
C GLY A 39 2.76 9.23 5.88
N PRO A 40 2.83 8.18 6.72
CA PRO A 40 3.52 6.94 6.40
C PRO A 40 2.75 6.09 5.38
N ASP A 41 1.42 6.25 5.34
CA ASP A 41 0.46 5.57 4.46
C ASP A 41 -0.66 6.53 4.02
N PHE A 42 -1.63 6.02 3.26
CA PHE A 42 -2.66 6.86 2.64
C PHE A 42 -3.82 7.21 3.59
N ASP A 43 -4.05 6.43 4.64
CA ASP A 43 -5.06 6.68 5.68
C ASP A 43 -4.51 7.53 6.84
N GLY A 44 -3.19 7.58 7.01
CA GLY A 44 -2.48 8.37 8.02
C GLY A 44 -2.00 9.75 7.55
N MET A 45 -2.67 10.39 6.58
CA MET A 45 -2.26 11.69 6.03
C MET A 45 -2.66 12.83 6.96
N SER A 46 -1.66 13.54 7.52
CA SER A 46 -1.83 14.70 8.42
C SER A 46 -1.26 15.98 7.82
N PRO A 47 -1.82 17.17 8.12
CA PRO A 47 -1.26 18.44 7.66
C PRO A 47 0.14 18.68 8.23
N VAL A 48 1.07 19.07 7.37
CA VAL A 48 2.49 19.27 7.75
C VAL A 48 2.66 20.50 8.65
N ASN A 49 1.88 21.56 8.44
CA ASN A 49 1.94 22.80 9.22
C ASN A 49 0.62 23.02 9.97
N GLY A 50 0.62 22.85 11.29
CA GLY A 50 -0.56 22.93 12.16
C GLY A 50 -1.26 24.29 12.29
N SER A 51 -0.84 25.33 11.56
CA SER A 51 -1.38 26.70 11.63
C SER A 51 -2.04 27.18 10.34
N ILE A 52 -2.23 26.33 9.35
CA ILE A 52 -2.91 26.67 8.10
C ILE A 52 -4.42 26.50 8.28
N ASP A 53 -5.18 27.31 7.57
CA ASP A 53 -6.64 27.26 7.55
C ASP A 53 -7.15 25.87 7.12
N LEU A 54 -7.40 25.02 8.11
CA LEU A 54 -7.96 23.67 7.94
C LEU A 54 -9.49 23.70 7.79
N ILE A 55 -10.09 24.89 7.71
CA ILE A 55 -11.52 25.11 7.52
C ILE A 55 -11.98 24.52 6.19
N GLY A 56 -11.97 23.34 5.96
CA GLY A 56 -12.35 22.77 4.69
C GLY A 56 -11.96 21.32 4.54
N PHE A 57 -11.33 20.83 5.56
CA PHE A 57 -11.00 19.43 5.67
C PHE A 57 -11.72 18.83 6.87
N THR A 58 -12.13 17.58 6.76
CA THR A 58 -12.55 16.80 7.90
C THR A 58 -11.37 15.96 8.36
N LEU A 59 -11.03 16.08 9.63
CA LEU A 59 -9.92 15.37 10.25
C LEU A 59 -10.45 14.51 11.41
N ASN A 60 -9.89 13.33 11.59
CA ASN A 60 -10.05 12.48 12.75
C ASN A 60 -8.69 12.31 13.42
N HIS A 61 -8.52 12.73 14.67
CA HIS A 61 -7.22 12.75 15.38
C HIS A 61 -6.07 13.43 14.62
N GLY A 62 -6.38 14.41 13.76
CA GLY A 62 -5.40 15.12 12.93
C GLY A 62 -5.15 14.47 11.57
N GLU A 63 -5.74 13.35 11.27
CA GLU A 63 -5.62 12.63 10.00
C GLU A 63 -6.81 12.89 9.09
N LEU A 64 -6.57 12.93 7.78
CA LEU A 64 -7.55 13.23 6.76
C LEU A 64 -8.64 12.14 6.70
N CYS A 65 -9.90 12.55 6.72
CA CYS A 65 -11.05 11.64 6.61
C CYS A 65 -12.24 12.31 5.89
N ALA A 66 -13.38 11.63 5.79
CA ALA A 66 -14.57 12.05 5.03
C ALA A 66 -14.24 12.43 3.57
N CYS A 67 -13.41 11.61 2.92
CA CYS A 67 -12.94 11.87 1.57
C CYS A 67 -12.73 10.58 0.76
N LEU A 68 -12.58 10.74 -0.55
CA LEU A 68 -12.15 9.69 -1.47
C LEU A 68 -10.82 10.11 -2.08
N LEU A 69 -9.83 9.25 -1.95
CA LEU A 69 -8.53 9.32 -2.64
C LEU A 69 -8.55 8.33 -3.80
N ALA A 70 -8.33 8.81 -5.02
CA ALA A 70 -8.15 7.94 -6.18
C ALA A 70 -6.81 8.27 -6.84
N PHE A 71 -5.97 7.25 -7.07
CA PHE A 71 -4.62 7.47 -7.59
C PHE A 71 -4.06 6.24 -8.29
N ASN A 72 -3.04 6.46 -9.12
CA ASN A 72 -2.42 5.44 -9.95
C ASN A 72 -1.00 5.14 -9.46
N VAL A 73 -0.73 3.86 -9.16
CA VAL A 73 0.60 3.39 -8.74
C VAL A 73 1.19 2.52 -9.85
N PRO A 74 2.25 2.98 -10.53
CA PRO A 74 2.92 2.16 -11.53
C PRO A 74 3.61 0.96 -10.87
N VAL A 75 3.45 -0.21 -11.45
CA VAL A 75 4.07 -1.46 -11.00
C VAL A 75 4.55 -2.28 -12.19
N PRO A 76 5.70 -2.96 -12.11
CA PRO A 76 6.07 -3.95 -13.10
C PRO A 76 5.25 -5.24 -12.89
N VAL A 77 4.78 -5.80 -13.97
CA VAL A 77 4.05 -7.08 -14.02
C VAL A 77 4.85 -8.06 -14.86
N ILE A 78 4.98 -9.29 -14.40
CA ILE A 78 5.44 -10.37 -15.27
C ILE A 78 4.22 -11.01 -15.90
N ALA A 79 4.18 -11.02 -17.24
CA ALA A 79 3.15 -11.69 -18.03
C ALA A 79 3.83 -12.51 -19.13
N GLN A 80 3.46 -13.78 -19.28
CA GLN A 80 4.04 -14.69 -20.28
C GLN A 80 5.59 -14.76 -20.23
N GLY A 81 6.18 -14.62 -19.04
CA GLY A 81 7.62 -14.64 -18.84
C GLY A 81 8.37 -13.34 -19.17
N SER A 82 7.67 -12.30 -19.61
CA SER A 82 8.22 -10.98 -19.93
C SER A 82 7.74 -9.94 -18.91
N GLU A 83 8.57 -8.92 -18.67
CA GLU A 83 8.17 -7.78 -17.85
C GLU A 83 7.40 -6.75 -18.69
N VAL A 84 6.21 -6.41 -18.26
CA VAL A 84 5.35 -5.38 -18.86
C VAL A 84 5.03 -4.30 -17.83
N SER A 85 4.64 -3.12 -18.31
CA SER A 85 4.17 -2.05 -17.43
C SER A 85 2.75 -2.32 -16.97
N GLY A 86 2.52 -2.25 -15.66
CA GLY A 86 1.19 -2.29 -15.07
C GLY A 86 0.92 -1.04 -14.24
N VAL A 87 -0.35 -0.82 -13.93
CA VAL A 87 -0.83 0.26 -13.08
C VAL A 87 -1.84 -0.30 -12.09
N LEU A 88 -1.66 0.00 -10.81
CA LEU A 88 -2.69 -0.17 -9.80
C LEU A 88 -3.52 1.12 -9.73
N CYS A 89 -4.76 1.06 -10.19
CA CYS A 89 -5.74 2.13 -10.02
C CYS A 89 -6.40 1.93 -8.66
N VAL A 90 -6.08 2.79 -7.72
CA VAL A 90 -6.48 2.69 -6.31
C VAL A 90 -7.61 3.65 -6.01
N GLN A 91 -8.61 3.19 -5.29
CA GLN A 91 -9.67 3.99 -4.69
C GLN A 91 -9.75 3.69 -3.20
N LEU A 92 -9.46 4.69 -2.37
CA LEU A 92 -9.56 4.62 -0.91
C LEU A 92 -10.60 5.61 -0.43
N GLU A 93 -11.69 5.10 0.11
CA GLU A 93 -12.75 5.87 0.76
C GLU A 93 -12.48 5.87 2.27
N LEU A 94 -12.27 7.05 2.82
CA LEU A 94 -12.16 7.32 4.25
C LEU A 94 -13.45 7.97 4.73
N GLY A 95 -14.17 7.31 5.61
CA GLY A 95 -15.45 7.74 6.16
C GLY A 95 -15.35 8.92 7.13
N ALA A 96 -16.47 9.32 7.70
CA ALA A 96 -16.55 10.40 8.68
C ALA A 96 -16.10 9.95 10.08
N PRO A 97 -15.67 10.88 10.96
CA PRO A 97 -15.36 10.57 12.35
C PRO A 97 -16.53 9.87 13.05
N ALA A 98 -16.25 8.76 13.72
CA ALA A 98 -17.23 7.96 14.45
C ALA A 98 -17.13 8.19 15.97
N PRO A 99 -18.22 7.97 16.74
CA PRO A 99 -18.23 8.18 18.19
C PRO A 99 -17.21 7.34 18.98
N ASN A 100 -16.73 6.24 18.41
CA ASN A 100 -15.73 5.35 19.01
C ASN A 100 -14.27 5.86 18.83
N GLY A 101 -14.08 7.04 18.23
CA GLY A 101 -12.78 7.64 17.97
C GLY A 101 -12.13 7.23 16.64
N GLY A 102 -12.73 6.29 15.90
CA GLY A 102 -12.30 5.94 14.53
C GLY A 102 -13.06 6.70 13.46
N ILE A 103 -13.08 6.16 12.24
CA ILE A 103 -13.95 6.58 11.14
C ILE A 103 -15.07 5.52 10.95
N ASP A 104 -16.21 5.94 10.42
CA ASP A 104 -17.39 5.06 10.28
C ASP A 104 -17.24 4.04 9.16
N ARG A 105 -16.32 4.29 8.21
CA ARG A 105 -16.04 3.39 7.08
C ARG A 105 -14.63 3.61 6.55
N GLU A 106 -14.00 2.51 6.20
CA GLU A 106 -12.81 2.50 5.36
C GLU A 106 -13.00 1.46 4.27
N ARG A 107 -12.80 1.86 3.02
CA ARG A 107 -12.95 0.96 1.88
C ARG A 107 -11.85 1.19 0.86
N LEU A 108 -11.09 0.15 0.60
CA LEU A 108 -10.05 0.12 -0.42
C LEU A 108 -10.49 -0.78 -1.57
N VAL A 109 -10.36 -0.29 -2.79
CA VAL A 109 -10.52 -1.06 -4.02
C VAL A 109 -9.31 -0.81 -4.90
N ILE A 110 -8.73 -1.87 -5.42
CA ILE A 110 -7.58 -1.80 -6.33
C ILE A 110 -7.96 -2.50 -7.64
N VAL A 111 -7.62 -1.87 -8.75
CA VAL A 111 -7.72 -2.46 -10.08
C VAL A 111 -6.33 -2.52 -10.67
N LEU A 112 -5.85 -3.71 -11.00
CA LEU A 112 -4.63 -3.90 -11.78
C LEU A 112 -4.97 -3.80 -13.26
N GLU A 113 -4.29 -2.90 -13.95
CA GLU A 113 -4.33 -2.79 -15.41
C GLU A 113 -2.92 -3.09 -15.97
N TYR A 114 -2.83 -4.01 -16.93
CA TYR A 114 -1.59 -4.35 -17.65
C TYR A 114 -1.95 -4.86 -19.04
N ASP A 115 -1.22 -4.42 -20.06
CA ASP A 115 -1.59 -4.64 -21.45
C ASP A 115 -3.07 -4.30 -21.70
N GLU A 116 -3.87 -5.23 -22.19
CA GLU A 116 -5.32 -5.08 -22.40
C GLU A 116 -6.14 -5.73 -21.26
N HIS A 117 -5.48 -6.16 -20.18
CA HIS A 117 -6.13 -6.85 -19.07
C HIS A 117 -6.47 -5.90 -17.93
N ARG A 118 -7.60 -6.19 -17.30
CA ARG A 118 -8.07 -5.46 -16.12
C ARG A 118 -8.62 -6.44 -15.09
N VAL A 119 -8.06 -6.42 -13.89
CA VAL A 119 -8.47 -7.30 -12.78
C VAL A 119 -8.72 -6.43 -11.54
N ALA A 120 -9.92 -6.52 -10.98
CA ALA A 120 -10.34 -5.74 -9.83
C ALA A 120 -10.36 -6.58 -8.55
N SER A 121 -9.96 -6.00 -7.44
CA SER A 121 -10.22 -6.57 -6.13
C SER A 121 -11.69 -6.39 -5.73
N SER A 122 -12.17 -7.20 -4.79
CA SER A 122 -13.56 -7.15 -4.31
C SER A 122 -13.88 -5.94 -3.45
N GLY A 123 -12.85 -5.29 -2.87
CA GLY A 123 -13.02 -4.20 -1.91
C GLY A 123 -13.68 -4.64 -0.60
N SER A 124 -13.63 -5.93 -0.28
CA SER A 124 -14.28 -6.52 0.90
C SER A 124 -13.31 -7.05 1.95
N SER A 125 -12.02 -6.87 1.74
CA SER A 125 -10.97 -7.51 2.55
C SER A 125 -10.52 -6.68 3.77
N GLY A 126 -11.24 -5.63 4.13
CA GLY A 126 -11.00 -4.91 5.39
C GLY A 126 -10.05 -3.72 5.29
N GLY A 127 -9.76 -3.25 4.08
CA GLY A 127 -9.04 -1.97 3.88
C GLY A 127 -7.52 -2.08 3.72
N PHE A 128 -6.91 -3.28 3.77
CA PHE A 128 -5.46 -3.43 3.62
C PHE A 128 -5.02 -3.67 2.17
N PHE A 129 -3.98 -2.96 1.75
CA PHE A 129 -3.37 -3.17 0.42
C PHE A 129 -3.00 -4.61 0.15
N CYS A 130 -2.45 -5.28 1.14
CA CYS A 130 -2.01 -6.66 1.02
C CYS A 130 -3.16 -7.62 0.69
N ASP A 131 -4.34 -7.39 1.24
CA ASP A 131 -5.49 -8.26 1.05
C ASP A 131 -6.15 -8.02 -0.30
N GLU A 132 -6.25 -6.75 -0.72
CA GLU A 132 -6.75 -6.40 -2.05
C GLU A 132 -5.80 -6.89 -3.16
N LEU A 133 -4.48 -6.78 -2.97
CA LEU A 133 -3.51 -7.33 -3.92
C LEU A 133 -3.55 -8.86 -3.96
N ALA A 134 -3.75 -9.53 -2.81
CA ALA A 134 -3.93 -10.98 -2.79
C ALA A 134 -5.22 -11.43 -3.49
N ASP A 135 -6.27 -10.61 -3.41
CA ASP A 135 -7.52 -10.87 -4.13
C ASP A 135 -7.32 -10.79 -5.65
N ILE A 136 -6.62 -9.78 -6.13
CA ILE A 136 -6.21 -9.65 -7.53
C ILE A 136 -5.39 -10.88 -7.96
N GLU A 137 -4.38 -11.27 -7.17
CA GLU A 137 -3.49 -12.39 -7.53
C GLU A 137 -4.19 -13.73 -7.65
N ARG A 138 -5.22 -13.99 -6.83
CA ARG A 138 -6.04 -15.21 -6.97
C ARG A 138 -6.79 -15.30 -8.29
N GLN A 139 -7.01 -14.16 -8.96
CA GLN A 139 -7.71 -14.07 -10.24
C GLN A 139 -6.76 -14.09 -11.44
N LEU A 140 -5.45 -13.87 -11.20
CA LEU A 140 -4.44 -13.88 -12.27
C LEU A 140 -4.05 -15.32 -12.64
N PRO A 141 -3.70 -15.59 -13.91
CA PRO A 141 -3.03 -16.84 -14.28
C PRO A 141 -1.72 -17.02 -13.49
N GLU A 142 -1.34 -18.25 -13.19
CA GLU A 142 -0.13 -18.55 -12.42
C GLU A 142 1.16 -17.93 -13.00
N SER A 143 1.21 -17.75 -14.32
CA SER A 143 2.34 -17.13 -15.03
C SER A 143 2.35 -15.59 -14.96
N VAL A 144 1.32 -14.98 -14.37
CA VAL A 144 1.18 -13.51 -14.25
C VAL A 144 1.28 -13.12 -12.78
N TYR A 145 2.11 -12.13 -12.48
CA TYR A 145 2.24 -11.61 -11.10
C TYR A 145 2.85 -10.21 -11.09
N ILE A 146 2.53 -9.44 -10.05
CA ILE A 146 3.16 -8.15 -9.77
C ILE A 146 4.60 -8.39 -9.30
N LYS A 147 5.59 -7.82 -9.99
CA LYS A 147 7.01 -7.93 -9.63
C LYS A 147 7.39 -6.85 -8.63
N ALA A 148 6.97 -7.04 -7.36
CA ALA A 148 7.19 -6.09 -6.27
C ALA A 148 7.32 -6.82 -4.92
N CYS A 149 7.65 -6.09 -3.86
CA CYS A 149 7.87 -6.66 -2.53
C CYS A 149 6.68 -7.47 -2.00
N ILE A 150 5.45 -7.14 -2.39
CA ILE A 150 4.28 -7.95 -2.03
C ILE A 150 4.45 -9.43 -2.43
N ASN A 151 5.13 -9.71 -3.53
CA ASN A 151 5.40 -11.05 -4.07
C ASN A 151 6.84 -11.52 -3.88
N CYS A 152 7.61 -10.81 -3.05
CA CYS A 152 8.99 -11.20 -2.80
C CYS A 152 9.09 -12.32 -1.75
N SER A 153 9.98 -13.29 -1.99
CA SER A 153 10.29 -14.38 -1.05
C SER A 153 10.87 -13.91 0.27
N PHE A 154 11.43 -12.68 0.31
CA PHE A 154 12.16 -12.16 1.47
C PHE A 154 11.43 -11.01 2.16
N SER A 155 10.14 -10.89 1.97
CA SER A 155 9.31 -9.88 2.61
C SER A 155 8.11 -10.49 3.32
N GLY A 156 7.65 -9.86 4.37
CA GLY A 156 6.47 -10.29 5.11
C GLY A 156 5.98 -9.22 6.08
N TYR A 157 4.81 -9.44 6.63
CA TYR A 157 4.22 -8.55 7.61
C TYR A 157 4.46 -9.03 9.03
N ASN A 158 4.48 -8.07 9.97
CA ASN A 158 4.45 -8.41 11.38
C ASN A 158 3.12 -9.10 11.71
N PRO A 159 3.14 -10.34 12.23
CA PRO A 159 1.91 -11.03 12.61
C PRO A 159 1.20 -10.41 13.82
N GLY A 160 1.76 -9.36 14.44
CA GLY A 160 1.13 -8.53 15.47
C GLY A 160 0.30 -7.37 14.94
N GLY A 161 0.39 -7.09 13.62
CA GLY A 161 -0.33 -6.01 12.94
C GLY A 161 0.58 -5.17 12.05
N HIS A 162 -0.03 -4.47 11.11
CA HIS A 162 0.62 -3.54 10.17
C HIS A 162 -0.39 -2.45 9.75
N GLY A 163 0.09 -1.36 9.15
CA GLY A 163 -0.74 -0.30 8.58
C GLY A 163 -1.37 -0.70 7.24
N LEU A 164 -2.17 0.19 6.68
CA LEU A 164 -2.83 0.01 5.39
C LEU A 164 -1.82 -0.24 4.28
N TYR A 165 -0.72 0.51 4.25
CA TYR A 165 0.32 0.48 3.21
C TYR A 165 1.71 0.71 3.80
N GLY A 166 2.76 0.09 3.25
CA GLY A 166 4.15 0.34 3.64
C GLY A 166 4.64 -0.38 4.89
N GLY A 167 3.82 -1.26 5.47
CA GLY A 167 4.16 -2.00 6.69
C GLY A 167 4.94 -3.30 6.49
N MET A 168 5.41 -3.60 5.28
CA MET A 168 6.17 -4.83 5.02
C MET A 168 7.59 -4.75 5.56
N MET A 169 8.08 -5.86 6.10
CA MET A 169 9.48 -6.05 6.53
C MET A 169 10.27 -6.76 5.44
N CYS A 170 11.45 -6.23 5.09
CA CYS A 170 12.39 -6.87 4.17
C CYS A 170 13.47 -7.61 4.95
N PHE A 171 13.65 -8.90 4.69
CA PHE A 171 14.63 -9.78 5.35
C PHE A 171 15.75 -10.22 4.40
N ARG A 172 16.07 -9.43 3.37
CA ARG A 172 17.09 -9.75 2.38
C ARG A 172 18.50 -9.94 2.97
N ASN A 173 18.77 -9.37 4.13
CA ASN A 173 20.04 -9.52 4.87
C ASN A 173 20.15 -10.83 5.66
N ILE A 174 19.03 -11.55 5.86
CA ILE A 174 18.95 -12.84 6.57
C ILE A 174 18.09 -13.85 5.81
N LYS A 175 18.22 -13.91 4.48
CA LYS A 175 17.38 -14.71 3.57
C LYS A 175 17.19 -16.15 4.03
N SER A 176 18.29 -16.86 4.32
CA SER A 176 18.24 -18.27 4.71
C SER A 176 17.48 -18.51 6.01
N GLU A 177 17.61 -17.61 6.97
CA GLU A 177 16.89 -17.69 8.24
C GLU A 177 15.41 -17.38 8.05
N TYR A 178 15.09 -16.33 7.29
CA TYR A 178 13.71 -15.96 7.00
C TYR A 178 12.94 -17.09 6.28
N LEU A 179 13.56 -17.77 5.34
CA LEU A 179 12.94 -18.90 4.61
C LEU A 179 12.65 -20.12 5.51
N GLN A 180 13.27 -20.22 6.68
CA GLN A 180 13.00 -21.27 7.67
C GLN A 180 11.85 -20.92 8.63
N VAL A 181 11.37 -19.69 8.62
CA VAL A 181 10.27 -19.23 9.47
C VAL A 181 8.97 -19.91 9.02
N LYS A 182 8.34 -20.66 9.92
CA LYS A 182 7.10 -21.43 9.64
C LYS A 182 5.96 -21.10 10.61
N SER A 183 6.24 -20.35 11.67
CA SER A 183 5.26 -20.03 12.69
C SER A 183 5.37 -18.56 13.13
N LYS A 184 4.30 -18.06 13.75
CA LYS A 184 4.28 -16.74 14.38
C LYS A 184 5.42 -16.59 15.41
N ARG A 185 5.72 -17.65 16.16
CA ARG A 185 6.80 -17.68 17.13
C ARG A 185 8.16 -17.51 16.47
N ASP A 186 8.41 -18.25 15.38
CA ASP A 186 9.68 -18.13 14.63
C ASP A 186 9.82 -16.73 14.05
N PHE A 187 8.73 -16.15 13.52
CA PHE A 187 8.74 -14.78 13.02
C PHE A 187 9.14 -13.77 14.09
N PHE A 188 8.56 -13.87 15.30
CA PHE A 188 8.92 -12.99 16.39
C PHE A 188 10.38 -13.15 16.86
N SER A 189 11.01 -14.29 16.62
CA SER A 189 12.44 -14.48 16.94
C SER A 189 13.38 -13.69 16.01
N ILE A 190 12.88 -13.25 14.84
CA ILE A 190 13.65 -12.48 13.85
C ILE A 190 13.16 -11.04 13.67
N VAL A 191 12.06 -10.66 14.32
CA VAL A 191 11.59 -9.25 14.37
C VAL A 191 12.69 -8.37 14.96
N GLY A 192 12.95 -7.23 14.31
CA GLY A 192 14.07 -6.35 14.64
C GLY A 192 15.35 -6.63 13.85
N ARG A 193 15.42 -7.75 13.10
CA ARG A 193 16.53 -8.10 12.23
C ARG A 193 16.26 -7.84 10.74
N GLN A 194 15.10 -7.26 10.41
CA GLN A 194 14.80 -6.81 9.04
C GLN A 194 15.81 -5.74 8.58
N ASP A 195 16.13 -5.75 7.29
CA ASP A 195 16.96 -4.71 6.68
C ASP A 195 16.25 -3.34 6.74
N ARG A 196 14.94 -3.33 6.43
CA ARG A 196 14.10 -2.13 6.45
C ARG A 196 12.61 -2.48 6.40
N PHE A 197 11.78 -1.48 6.63
CA PHE A 197 10.39 -1.50 6.17
C PHE A 197 10.33 -1.09 4.69
N VAL A 198 9.40 -1.68 3.95
CA VAL A 198 9.18 -1.43 2.52
C VAL A 198 7.70 -1.36 2.22
N GLN A 199 7.38 -0.67 1.16
CA GLN A 199 6.03 -0.63 0.61
C GLN A 199 5.77 -1.87 -0.25
N GLU A 200 4.52 -2.27 -0.38
CA GLU A 200 4.03 -3.42 -1.15
C GLU A 200 4.51 -3.37 -2.60
N THR A 201 4.50 -2.17 -3.17
CA THR A 201 4.84 -1.88 -4.57
C THR A 201 6.34 -1.62 -4.80
N TYR A 202 7.15 -1.64 -3.74
CA TYR A 202 8.59 -1.44 -3.88
C TYR A 202 9.24 -2.61 -4.61
N LEU A 203 10.16 -2.29 -5.52
CA LEU A 203 11.00 -3.28 -6.22
C LEU A 203 12.48 -2.96 -5.98
N CYS A 204 13.26 -3.99 -5.67
CA CYS A 204 14.72 -3.92 -5.59
C CYS A 204 15.36 -4.96 -6.53
N SER A 205 16.66 -4.80 -6.78
CA SER A 205 17.44 -5.72 -7.63
C SER A 205 17.54 -7.16 -7.09
N GLU A 206 17.23 -7.37 -5.80
CA GLU A 206 17.27 -8.67 -5.15
C GLU A 206 15.90 -9.35 -5.06
N PHE A 207 14.91 -8.85 -5.83
CA PHE A 207 13.60 -9.48 -5.89
C PHE A 207 13.71 -10.95 -6.30
N SER A 208 13.03 -11.80 -5.54
CA SER A 208 12.86 -13.22 -5.85
C SER A 208 11.39 -13.57 -5.66
N ARG A 209 10.75 -14.08 -6.71
CA ARG A 209 9.33 -14.44 -6.63
C ARG A 209 9.09 -15.41 -5.48
N ARG A 210 8.07 -15.15 -4.70
CA ARG A 210 7.64 -16.03 -3.61
C ARG A 210 7.18 -17.37 -4.15
N VAL A 211 7.64 -18.43 -3.51
CA VAL A 211 7.21 -19.80 -3.78
C VAL A 211 6.21 -20.20 -2.70
N PRO A 212 5.02 -20.72 -3.07
CA PRO A 212 4.05 -21.21 -2.09
C PRO A 212 4.65 -22.23 -1.13
N GLY A 213 4.33 -22.11 0.16
CA GLY A 213 4.82 -23.03 1.20
C GLY A 213 6.24 -22.77 1.70
N ILE A 214 6.94 -21.75 1.19
CA ILE A 214 8.27 -21.33 1.67
C ILE A 214 8.15 -19.99 2.39
N GLY A 215 8.73 -19.92 3.60
CA GLY A 215 8.65 -18.74 4.47
C GLY A 215 7.33 -18.66 5.25
N TYR A 216 7.17 -17.56 6.00
CA TYR A 216 5.99 -17.33 6.84
C TYR A 216 5.02 -16.33 6.19
N GLY A 217 3.75 -16.69 6.20
CA GLY A 217 2.65 -15.82 5.77
C GLY A 217 2.37 -15.84 4.26
N ARG A 218 1.08 -15.97 3.96
CA ARG A 218 0.30 -16.13 2.72
C ARG A 218 0.33 -17.51 2.09
#